data_15a4084ff6ed3659f19546a7499d4750
#
_entry.id   15a4084ff6ed3659f19546a7499d4750
#
_cell.length_a   1.000
_cell.length_b   1.000
_cell.length_c   1.000
_cell.angle_alpha   90.00
_cell.angle_beta   90.00
_cell.angle_gamma   90.00
#
_symmetry.space_group_name_H-M   'P 1'
#
loop_
_entity.id
_entity.type
_entity.pdbx_description
1 polymer ?
#
loop_
_entity_poly.entity_id
_entity_poly.type
_entity_poly.pdbx_seq_one_letter_code
_entity_poly.pdbx_strand_id
1 'polypeptide(L)'
;MRDSWARRFAPSGVFLRALVNENAWITSGCRPEMPVYYSGSRVFLAKSPVITAIRLDEAKSLRLAGLLWPEARVRIEKSAYLTVERVGKGQVILFATEPGNRAQQRATARMMANAVVYGPGLGVSPPLGW
;
A
#
# COMPACT_ATOMS: atom_id res chain seq x y z
N MET A 1 20.05 14.96 -19.07
CA MET A 1 18.88 14.43 -19.82
C MET A 1 18.30 13.12 -19.24
N ARG A 2 19.11 12.14 -18.89
CA ARG A 2 18.61 10.87 -18.29
C ARG A 2 17.83 11.09 -16.99
N ASP A 3 18.27 11.99 -16.12
CA ASP A 3 17.63 12.23 -14.83
C ASP A 3 16.25 12.91 -14.91
N SER A 4 16.06 13.80 -15.89
CA SER A 4 14.77 14.45 -16.09
C SER A 4 13.71 13.51 -16.63
N TRP A 5 14.09 12.57 -17.47
CA TRP A 5 13.21 11.52 -17.98
C TRP A 5 12.81 10.54 -16.89
N ALA A 6 13.76 10.09 -16.08
CA ALA A 6 13.48 9.18 -14.97
C ALA A 6 12.50 9.75 -13.94
N ARG A 7 12.52 11.07 -13.72
CA ARG A 7 11.60 11.76 -12.81
C ARG A 7 10.13 11.67 -13.23
N ARG A 8 9.85 11.51 -14.52
CA ARG A 8 8.48 11.36 -15.01
C ARG A 8 7.82 10.07 -14.53
N PHE A 9 8.62 9.02 -14.24
CA PHE A 9 8.15 7.73 -13.75
C PHE A 9 8.18 7.60 -12.23
N ALA A 10 8.77 8.56 -11.53
CA ALA A 10 8.95 8.55 -10.09
C ALA A 10 8.39 9.83 -9.48
N PRO A 11 7.13 9.83 -9.01
CA PRO A 11 6.60 10.99 -8.32
C PRO A 11 7.40 11.28 -7.04
N SER A 12 7.60 12.55 -6.73
CA SER A 12 8.35 13.01 -5.56
C SER A 12 7.46 13.42 -4.40
N GLY A 13 6.29 12.79 -4.28
CA GLY A 13 5.31 13.05 -3.24
C GLY A 13 3.97 13.47 -3.82
N VAL A 14 3.06 12.50 -3.88
CA VAL A 14 1.70 12.69 -4.38
C VAL A 14 0.72 11.99 -3.46
N PHE A 15 -0.52 12.45 -3.44
CA PHE A 15 -1.61 11.73 -2.81
C PHE A 15 -2.39 10.98 -3.88
N LEU A 16 -2.49 9.68 -3.70
CA LEU A 16 -3.17 8.77 -4.60
C LEU A 16 -4.40 8.17 -3.94
N ARG A 17 -5.41 7.88 -4.75
CA ARG A 17 -6.58 7.13 -4.30
C ARG A 17 -6.21 5.66 -4.20
N ALA A 18 -6.49 5.09 -3.04
CA ALA A 18 -6.31 3.66 -2.79
C ALA A 18 -7.62 3.00 -2.44
N LEU A 19 -7.82 1.79 -2.96
CA LEU A 19 -8.97 0.93 -2.71
C LEU A 19 -8.59 -0.10 -1.66
N VAL A 20 -9.44 -0.25 -0.67
CA VAL A 20 -9.19 -1.07 0.51
C VAL A 20 -9.95 -2.39 0.39
N ASN A 21 -9.26 -3.50 0.59
CA ASN A 21 -9.90 -4.80 0.77
C ASN A 21 -10.42 -4.91 2.21
N GLU A 22 -11.72 -4.74 2.38
CA GLU A 22 -12.38 -4.74 3.69
C GLU A 22 -12.33 -6.11 4.40
N ASN A 23 -12.06 -7.19 3.65
CA ASN A 23 -11.93 -8.54 4.21
C ASN A 23 -10.55 -8.85 4.79
N ALA A 24 -9.57 -7.96 4.59
CA ALA A 24 -8.24 -8.15 5.16
C ALA A 24 -8.21 -7.64 6.61
N TRP A 25 -7.67 -8.44 7.52
CA TRP A 25 -7.58 -8.07 8.95
C TRP A 25 -6.81 -6.76 9.18
N ILE A 26 -5.78 -6.50 8.37
CA ILE A 26 -4.91 -5.33 8.51
C ILE A 26 -5.63 -4.01 8.19
N THR A 27 -6.70 -4.08 7.41
CA THR A 27 -7.52 -2.93 7.03
C THR A 27 -8.73 -2.70 7.94
N SER A 28 -8.80 -3.42 9.05
CA SER A 28 -9.89 -3.28 10.02
C SER A 28 -10.06 -1.82 10.50
N GLY A 29 -11.26 -1.28 10.34
CA GLY A 29 -11.60 0.09 10.70
C GLY A 29 -11.12 1.15 9.70
N CYS A 30 -10.62 0.74 8.52
CA CYS A 30 -10.35 1.63 7.40
C CYS A 30 -11.61 1.84 6.55
N ARG A 31 -11.66 2.96 5.83
CA ARG A 31 -12.72 3.21 4.84
C ARG A 31 -12.43 2.43 3.56
N PRO A 32 -13.45 2.12 2.72
CA PRO A 32 -13.27 1.42 1.43
C PRO A 32 -12.32 2.12 0.47
N GLU A 33 -12.25 3.44 0.56
CA GLU A 33 -11.33 4.28 -0.20
C GLU A 33 -10.59 5.23 0.74
N MET A 34 -9.33 5.49 0.44
CA MET A 34 -8.51 6.37 1.25
C MET A 34 -7.39 7.02 0.45
N PRO A 35 -6.97 8.24 0.83
CA PRO A 35 -5.75 8.83 0.28
C PRO A 35 -4.52 8.15 0.87
N VAL A 36 -3.54 7.86 0.03
CA VAL A 36 -2.23 7.39 0.44
C VAL A 36 -1.15 8.30 -0.13
N TYR A 37 -0.12 8.55 0.65
CA TYR A 37 1.07 9.24 0.18
C TYR A 37 1.94 8.27 -0.62
N TYR A 38 2.43 8.74 -1.77
CA TYR A 38 3.28 7.93 -2.63
C TYR A 38 4.47 8.75 -3.13
N SER A 39 5.65 8.15 -3.02
CA SER A 39 6.90 8.75 -3.50
C SER A 39 7.85 7.67 -3.98
N GLY A 40 8.55 7.96 -5.06
CA GLY A 40 9.53 7.04 -5.64
C GLY A 40 9.02 6.26 -6.84
N SER A 41 9.82 5.33 -7.30
CA SER A 41 9.59 4.55 -8.54
C SER A 41 9.21 3.08 -8.30
N ARG A 42 9.07 2.66 -7.05
CA ARG A 42 8.78 1.27 -6.72
C ARG A 42 7.31 0.96 -6.99
N VAL A 43 7.06 -0.08 -7.73
CA VAL A 43 5.71 -0.58 -8.04
C VAL A 43 5.66 -2.05 -7.70
N PHE A 44 4.69 -2.45 -6.90
CA PHE A 44 4.50 -3.84 -6.50
C PHE A 44 3.29 -4.44 -7.22
N LEU A 45 3.53 -5.60 -7.81
CA LEU A 45 2.47 -6.44 -8.37
C LEU A 45 2.42 -7.72 -7.53
N ALA A 46 1.27 -8.02 -7.01
CA ALA A 46 1.06 -9.21 -6.20
C ALA A 46 -0.03 -10.09 -6.82
N LYS A 47 0.19 -11.40 -6.73
CA LYS A 47 -0.81 -12.42 -7.09
C LYS A 47 -0.90 -13.46 -5.98
N SER A 48 -1.97 -14.24 -6.01
CA SER A 48 -2.13 -15.38 -5.08
C SER A 48 -0.83 -16.20 -4.96
N PRO A 49 -0.42 -16.59 -3.76
CA PRO A 49 -1.15 -16.50 -2.47
C PRO A 49 -0.96 -15.18 -1.68
N VAL A 50 -0.23 -14.21 -2.23
CA VAL A 50 -0.04 -12.90 -1.58
C VAL A 50 -1.35 -12.13 -1.57
N ILE A 51 -1.76 -11.65 -0.39
CA ILE A 51 -2.97 -10.85 -0.24
C ILE A 51 -2.65 -9.39 -0.49
N THR A 52 -3.31 -8.78 -1.48
CA THR A 52 -3.29 -7.33 -1.66
C THR A 52 -4.35 -6.72 -0.78
N ALA A 53 -3.95 -6.18 0.35
CA ALA A 53 -4.85 -5.54 1.30
C ALA A 53 -5.28 -4.14 0.83
N ILE A 54 -4.39 -3.43 0.14
CA ILE A 54 -4.68 -2.13 -0.47
C ILE A 54 -4.08 -2.07 -1.86
N ARG A 55 -4.87 -1.61 -2.80
CA ARG A 55 -4.50 -1.44 -4.20
C ARG A 55 -4.72 0.00 -4.63
N LEU A 56 -3.83 0.53 -5.44
CA LEU A 56 -4.02 1.83 -6.06
C LEU A 56 -5.11 1.78 -7.15
N ASP A 57 -5.84 2.86 -7.29
CA ASP A 57 -6.97 2.96 -8.20
C ASP A 57 -6.53 3.02 -9.68
N GLU A 58 -7.48 3.06 -10.57
CA GLU A 58 -7.24 3.22 -12.01
C GLU A 58 -6.67 4.60 -12.35
N ALA A 59 -5.93 4.69 -13.46
CA ALA A 59 -5.26 5.90 -13.89
C ALA A 59 -6.14 7.16 -13.89
N LYS A 60 -7.42 7.02 -14.25
CA LYS A 60 -8.37 8.15 -14.35
C LYS A 60 -8.66 8.79 -12.99
N SER A 61 -8.79 7.98 -11.94
CA SER A 61 -9.19 8.38 -10.59
C SER A 61 -8.02 8.39 -9.59
N LEU A 62 -6.85 7.92 -10.02
CA LEU A 62 -5.69 7.68 -9.18
C LEU A 62 -5.19 8.93 -8.44
N ARG A 63 -5.04 10.06 -9.13
CA ARG A 63 -4.44 11.27 -8.56
C ARG A 63 -5.46 12.07 -7.75
N LEU A 64 -5.18 12.27 -6.48
CA LEU A 64 -5.95 13.16 -5.61
C LEU A 64 -5.28 14.54 -5.49
N ALA A 65 -3.96 14.57 -5.25
CA ALA A 65 -3.20 15.83 -5.13
C ALA A 65 -1.73 15.62 -5.49
N GLY A 66 -1.06 16.69 -5.83
CA GLY A 66 0.36 16.68 -6.22
C GLY A 66 0.59 16.48 -7.71
N LEU A 67 1.86 16.52 -8.12
CA LEU A 67 2.27 16.35 -9.51
C LEU A 67 2.47 14.88 -9.84
N LEU A 68 1.61 14.37 -10.71
CA LEU A 68 1.70 12.99 -11.22
C LEU A 68 1.69 13.03 -12.75
N TRP A 69 2.83 12.72 -13.34
CA TRP A 69 2.98 12.65 -14.79
C TRP A 69 2.17 11.51 -15.39
N PRO A 70 1.68 11.65 -16.63
CA PRO A 70 0.92 10.58 -17.30
C PRO A 70 1.65 9.25 -17.34
N GLU A 71 2.96 9.26 -17.56
CA GLU A 71 3.80 8.06 -17.61
C GLU A 71 3.84 7.33 -16.25
N ALA A 72 3.97 8.08 -15.16
CA ALA A 72 3.93 7.52 -13.81
C ALA A 72 2.54 6.97 -13.49
N ARG A 73 1.48 7.66 -13.93
CA ARG A 73 0.08 7.26 -13.68
C ARG A 73 -0.22 5.88 -14.27
N VAL A 74 0.12 5.66 -15.52
CA VAL A 74 -0.08 4.38 -16.21
C VAL A 74 0.74 3.25 -15.57
N ARG A 75 1.93 3.58 -15.10
CA ARG A 75 2.81 2.61 -14.44
C ARG A 75 2.32 2.17 -13.05
N ILE A 76 1.74 3.09 -12.31
CA ILE A 76 1.38 2.91 -10.89
C ILE A 76 -0.06 2.39 -10.73
N GLU A 77 -0.93 2.65 -11.70
CA GLU A 77 -2.33 2.22 -11.63
C GLU A 77 -2.48 0.74 -11.28
N LYS A 78 -3.48 0.41 -10.49
CA LYS A 78 -3.82 -0.97 -10.09
C LYS A 78 -2.71 -1.74 -9.37
N SER A 79 -1.60 -1.09 -9.05
CA SER A 79 -0.51 -1.73 -8.30
C SER A 79 -0.86 -1.90 -6.82
N ALA A 80 -0.18 -2.83 -6.16
CA ALA A 80 -0.35 -3.08 -4.75
C ALA A 80 0.34 -1.97 -3.92
N TYR A 81 -0.38 -1.42 -2.94
CA TYR A 81 0.17 -0.49 -1.96
C TYR A 81 0.54 -1.19 -0.65
N LEU A 82 -0.30 -2.11 -0.21
CA LEU A 82 -0.11 -2.91 0.99
C LEU A 82 -0.38 -4.37 0.68
N THR A 83 0.60 -5.20 0.96
CA THR A 83 0.49 -6.66 0.80
C THR A 83 0.77 -7.38 2.09
N VAL A 84 0.12 -8.53 2.26
CA VAL A 84 0.34 -9.47 3.36
C VAL A 84 0.64 -10.83 2.77
N GLU A 85 1.78 -11.40 3.12
CA GLU A 85 2.21 -12.71 2.65
C GLU A 85 2.55 -13.60 3.84
N ARG A 86 2.02 -14.81 3.85
CA ARG A 86 2.40 -15.82 4.85
C ARG A 86 3.74 -16.45 4.44
N VAL A 87 4.69 -16.45 5.36
CA VAL A 87 6.01 -17.06 5.17
C VAL A 87 6.31 -17.97 6.35
N GLY A 88 6.28 -19.27 6.11
CA GLY A 88 6.45 -20.25 7.17
C GLY A 88 5.38 -20.10 8.26
N LYS A 89 5.81 -19.93 9.50
CA LYS A 89 4.91 -19.71 10.65
C LYS A 89 4.58 -18.23 10.89
N GLY A 90 5.21 -17.31 10.15
CA GLY A 90 5.02 -15.88 10.26
C GLY A 90 4.38 -15.28 9.02
N GLN A 91 4.54 -13.97 8.90
CA GLN A 91 4.06 -13.22 7.74
C GLN A 91 4.95 -12.02 7.45
N VAL A 92 4.94 -11.60 6.20
CA VAL A 92 5.58 -10.37 5.74
C VAL A 92 4.50 -9.37 5.34
N ILE A 93 4.55 -8.18 5.92
CA ILE A 93 3.65 -7.06 5.60
C ILE A 93 4.50 -6.01 4.89
N LEU A 94 4.14 -5.69 3.65
CA LEU A 94 4.93 -4.82 2.80
C LEU A 94 4.11 -3.59 2.39
N PHE A 95 4.63 -2.41 2.74
CA PHE A 95 4.10 -1.12 2.31
C PHE A 95 4.91 -0.59 1.12
N ALA A 96 4.24 -0.08 0.09
CA ALA A 96 4.90 0.50 -1.08
C ALA A 96 5.68 1.77 -0.76
N THR A 97 5.19 2.55 0.21
CA THR A 97 5.86 3.74 0.74
C THR A 97 5.70 3.79 2.24
N GLU A 98 6.43 4.68 2.89
CA GLU A 98 6.36 4.88 4.33
C GLU A 98 4.94 5.27 4.78
N PRO A 99 4.27 4.45 5.62
CA PRO A 99 2.88 4.70 6.02
C PRO A 99 2.75 5.84 7.04
N GLY A 100 3.82 6.20 7.70
CA GLY A 100 3.85 7.22 8.76
C GLY A 100 4.42 8.57 8.33
N ASN A 101 4.53 8.85 7.03
CA ASN A 101 5.17 10.05 6.52
C ASN A 101 4.66 11.33 7.22
N ARG A 102 5.57 12.01 7.95
CA ARG A 102 5.34 13.24 8.70
C ARG A 102 4.17 13.17 9.72
N ALA A 103 3.80 11.99 10.17
CA ALA A 103 2.68 11.74 11.11
C ALA A 103 1.33 12.38 10.69
N GLN A 104 1.15 12.76 9.44
CA GLN A 104 -0.03 13.49 8.95
C GLN A 104 -1.14 12.57 8.42
N GLN A 105 -0.85 11.29 8.23
CA GLN A 105 -1.78 10.37 7.57
C GLN A 105 -2.42 9.41 8.56
N ARG A 106 -3.56 9.81 9.13
CA ARG A 106 -4.30 8.98 10.10
C ARG A 106 -4.75 7.64 9.52
N ALA A 107 -5.08 7.61 8.24
CA ALA A 107 -5.57 6.40 7.58
C ALA A 107 -4.48 5.34 7.46
N THR A 108 -3.30 5.71 6.96
CA THR A 108 -2.15 4.79 6.87
C THR A 108 -1.54 4.46 8.23
N ALA A 109 -1.59 5.41 9.18
CA ALA A 109 -1.21 5.16 10.57
C ALA A 109 -2.07 4.08 11.23
N ARG A 110 -3.37 4.02 10.90
CA ARG A 110 -4.26 2.96 11.38
C ARG A 110 -3.79 1.58 10.92
N MET A 111 -3.45 1.43 9.66
CA MET A 111 -2.94 0.16 9.13
C MET A 111 -1.60 -0.24 9.76
N MET A 112 -0.72 0.72 9.99
CA MET A 112 0.53 0.47 10.69
C MET A 112 0.27 0.00 12.13
N ALA A 113 -0.66 0.63 12.83
CA ALA A 113 -1.09 0.20 14.15
C ALA A 113 -1.69 -1.22 14.12
N ASN A 114 -2.56 -1.52 13.16
CA ASN A 114 -3.11 -2.85 12.98
C ASN A 114 -2.01 -3.89 12.73
N ALA A 115 -1.02 -3.57 11.89
CA ALA A 115 0.11 -4.45 11.60
C ALA A 115 0.93 -4.78 12.86
N VAL A 116 1.20 -3.78 13.69
CA VAL A 116 1.99 -3.96 14.92
C VAL A 116 1.20 -4.70 16.00
N VAL A 117 -0.07 -4.34 16.21
CA VAL A 117 -0.89 -4.86 17.31
C VAL A 117 -1.43 -6.26 16.98
N TYR A 118 -1.98 -6.43 15.78
CA TYR A 118 -2.65 -7.68 15.38
C TYR A 118 -1.74 -8.63 14.59
N GLY A 119 -0.69 -8.13 13.95
CA GLY A 119 0.19 -8.92 13.11
C GLY A 119 0.78 -10.15 13.78
N PRO A 120 1.23 -10.09 15.04
CA PRO A 120 1.74 -11.26 15.74
C PRO A 120 0.72 -12.39 15.97
N GLY A 121 -0.57 -12.06 16.01
CA GLY A 121 -1.65 -13.03 16.27
C GLY A 121 -2.46 -13.39 15.03
N LEU A 122 -2.82 -12.40 14.21
CA LEU A 122 -3.63 -12.61 13.02
C LEU A 122 -2.75 -12.88 11.80
N GLY A 123 -3.19 -13.81 10.94
CA GLY A 123 -2.46 -14.15 9.71
C GLY A 123 -1.22 -15.05 9.90
N VAL A 124 -0.84 -15.34 11.13
CA VAL A 124 0.18 -16.35 11.44
C VAL A 124 -0.45 -17.72 11.63
N SER A 125 0.35 -18.79 11.58
CA SER A 125 -0.16 -20.12 11.91
C SER A 125 -0.63 -20.15 13.35
N PRO A 126 -1.79 -20.75 13.65
CA PRO A 126 -2.21 -20.92 15.03
C PRO A 126 -1.11 -21.66 15.80
N PRO A 127 -0.87 -21.32 17.06
CA PRO A 127 0.02 -22.11 17.90
C PRO A 127 -0.48 -23.57 17.88
N LEU A 128 0.46 -24.50 17.83
CA LEU A 128 0.13 -25.91 17.99
C LEU A 128 -0.68 -26.02 19.27
N GLY A 129 -1.86 -26.62 19.16
CA GLY A 129 -2.81 -26.70 20.27
C GLY A 129 -2.15 -27.19 21.56
N TRP A 130 -2.63 -26.68 22.65
CA TRP A 130 -2.29 -27.09 24.00
C TRP A 130 -2.65 -28.57 24.19
#